data_347d382836b7f9335135d55b5696ecea
#
_entry.id   347d382836b7f9335135d55b5696ecea
#
_cell.length_a   1.000
_cell.length_b   1.000
_cell.length_c   1.000
_cell.angle_alpha   90.00
_cell.angle_beta   90.00
_cell.angle_gamma   90.00
#
_symmetry.space_group_name_H-M   'P 1'
#
loop_
_entity.id
_entity.type
_entity.pdbx_description
1 polymer ?
#
loop_
_entity_poly.entity_id
_entity_poly.type
_entity_poly.pdbx_seq_one_letter_code
_entity_poly.pdbx_strand_id
1 'polypeptide(L)'
;MIAAAAAPRRTVGVLLAGGSGVRTGLEYPKQFLRIGGRTVLEHTLCAFENATGVDEVLVVIAPDWIDTAAAIVTAANATKVRAIIAGGATRNDSTRAAIAHLSERHGTGDVKVLIHDAVRPLISVAILEDCVAALDFYDAVDVVVETADTIVEVHEHLVTGIPTREHLRRGQTPQAFSLRLLRDAYAAIGEDARFTDDCAVVLAAFPQTKILALAGAEENMKITHAIDIYLADRLLQVRQTPPPQGRSGAIAGVVAVIGGSSGIGAATVELLRTRGADAVSLSRRDGGLDVRDERSVCDALSGLRESRGPISAVVNCAGLLTPGELTELDGNQIDEQVDVNLLGSIHVARAAHRFLKESAGHLVLFTSSSYTRGRGGYAVYSATKAAVVNLAQALAEEWHDDAVKVNCINPARTNTPMRMHAFGPESAGSLLDAATVADAVAAVLRSDSSGHVYDVRIEDAAAEGKPAATAVAAAAA
;
A
#
# COMPACT_ATOMS: atom_id res chain seq x y z
N MET A 1 24.67 38.61 -13.43
CA MET A 1 23.32 38.29 -13.93
C MET A 1 22.95 36.93 -13.35
N ILE A 2 22.12 36.92 -12.33
CA ILE A 2 21.55 35.67 -11.77
C ILE A 2 20.54 35.20 -12.82
N ALA A 3 20.81 34.03 -13.42
CA ALA A 3 19.85 33.38 -14.33
C ALA A 3 18.54 33.20 -13.56
N ALA A 4 17.43 33.76 -14.09
CA ALA A 4 16.12 33.52 -13.53
C ALA A 4 15.92 31.98 -13.52
N ALA A 5 15.62 31.43 -12.34
CA ALA A 5 15.29 30.02 -12.22
C ALA A 5 14.08 29.77 -13.14
N ALA A 6 14.24 28.86 -14.10
CA ALA A 6 13.13 28.45 -14.96
C ALA A 6 12.00 27.96 -14.06
N ALA A 7 10.75 28.29 -14.40
CA ALA A 7 9.61 27.78 -13.66
C ALA A 7 9.68 26.25 -13.62
N PRO A 8 9.35 25.62 -12.48
CA PRO A 8 9.45 24.17 -12.35
C PRO A 8 8.61 23.50 -13.44
N ARG A 9 9.20 22.53 -14.11
CA ARG A 9 8.56 21.73 -15.16
C ARG A 9 7.39 20.95 -14.55
N ARG A 10 6.22 21.04 -15.17
CA ARG A 10 5.08 20.22 -14.75
C ARG A 10 5.32 18.75 -15.04
N THR A 11 4.97 17.88 -14.10
CA THR A 11 5.12 16.43 -14.21
C THR A 11 3.78 15.74 -14.27
N VAL A 12 3.55 14.91 -15.29
CA VAL A 12 2.33 14.13 -15.47
C VAL A 12 2.64 12.64 -15.43
N GLY A 13 2.00 11.91 -14.52
CA GLY A 13 1.96 10.46 -14.52
C GLY A 13 0.92 9.95 -15.52
N VAL A 14 1.29 9.03 -16.40
CA VAL A 14 0.37 8.37 -17.35
C VAL A 14 0.26 6.91 -16.94
N LEU A 15 -0.92 6.51 -16.47
CA LEU A 15 -1.20 5.13 -16.06
C LEU A 15 -1.85 4.37 -17.21
N LEU A 16 -1.11 3.43 -17.81
CA LEU A 16 -1.63 2.58 -18.87
C LEU A 16 -2.36 1.38 -18.27
N ALA A 17 -3.69 1.40 -18.35
CA ALA A 17 -4.60 0.40 -17.79
C ALA A 17 -5.38 -0.39 -18.85
N GLY A 18 -5.00 -0.31 -20.15
CA GLY A 18 -5.72 -0.87 -21.28
C GLY A 18 -5.62 -2.39 -21.48
N GLY A 19 -4.87 -3.11 -20.62
CA GLY A 19 -4.66 -4.56 -20.79
C GLY A 19 -5.93 -5.38 -20.52
N SER A 20 -6.37 -6.18 -21.51
CA SER A 20 -7.58 -7.02 -21.45
C SER A 20 -7.50 -8.25 -20.53
N GLY A 21 -6.33 -8.53 -19.93
CA GLY A 21 -6.18 -9.66 -18.98
C GLY A 21 -6.21 -11.06 -19.58
N VAL A 22 -6.30 -11.24 -20.90
CA VAL A 22 -6.45 -12.55 -21.59
C VAL A 22 -5.47 -13.62 -21.11
N ARG A 23 -4.24 -13.24 -20.75
CA ARG A 23 -3.20 -14.18 -20.25
C ARG A 23 -3.41 -14.67 -18.83
N THR A 24 -4.28 -14.05 -18.05
CA THR A 24 -4.58 -14.51 -16.67
C THR A 24 -5.68 -15.55 -16.63
N GLY A 25 -6.40 -15.77 -17.74
CA GLY A 25 -7.55 -16.68 -17.79
C GLY A 25 -8.76 -16.22 -16.97
N LEU A 26 -8.76 -14.99 -16.51
CA LEU A 26 -9.84 -14.40 -15.72
C LEU A 26 -10.80 -13.62 -16.63
N GLU A 27 -12.08 -13.69 -16.33
CA GLU A 27 -13.13 -12.94 -17.05
C GLU A 27 -13.10 -11.43 -16.77
N TYR A 28 -12.36 -11.02 -15.74
CA TYR A 28 -12.30 -9.63 -15.27
C TYR A 28 -10.90 -9.04 -15.45
N PRO A 29 -10.75 -7.79 -15.91
CA PRO A 29 -9.45 -7.17 -16.12
C PRO A 29 -8.62 -7.09 -14.84
N LYS A 30 -7.35 -7.50 -14.93
CA LYS A 30 -6.44 -7.65 -13.78
C LYS A 30 -6.18 -6.37 -12.99
N GLN A 31 -6.31 -5.19 -13.60
CA GLN A 31 -6.19 -3.90 -12.91
C GLN A 31 -7.27 -3.66 -11.86
N PHE A 32 -8.36 -4.40 -11.91
CA PHE A 32 -9.47 -4.33 -10.97
C PHE A 32 -9.48 -5.45 -9.92
N LEU A 33 -8.59 -6.43 -10.06
CA LEU A 33 -8.43 -7.47 -9.05
C LEU A 33 -7.97 -6.85 -7.73
N ARG A 34 -8.44 -7.39 -6.62
CA ARG A 34 -8.07 -6.92 -5.29
C ARG A 34 -6.86 -7.70 -4.75
N ILE A 35 -5.93 -6.97 -4.19
CA ILE A 35 -4.78 -7.46 -3.43
C ILE A 35 -4.63 -6.59 -2.19
N GLY A 36 -4.46 -7.17 -1.03
CA GLY A 36 -4.37 -6.41 0.23
C GLY A 36 -5.55 -5.46 0.46
N GLY A 37 -6.77 -5.87 0.08
CA GLY A 37 -8.01 -5.10 0.28
C GLY A 37 -8.26 -3.96 -0.72
N ARG A 38 -7.35 -3.68 -1.66
CA ARG A 38 -7.49 -2.64 -2.71
C ARG A 38 -7.34 -3.22 -4.10
N THR A 39 -7.92 -2.58 -5.09
CA THR A 39 -7.66 -2.95 -6.48
C THR A 39 -6.21 -2.67 -6.87
N VAL A 40 -5.70 -3.42 -7.84
CA VAL A 40 -4.36 -3.21 -8.41
C VAL A 40 -4.19 -1.76 -8.89
N LEU A 41 -5.23 -1.18 -9.52
CA LEU A 41 -5.23 0.21 -9.95
C LEU A 41 -5.15 1.19 -8.78
N GLU A 42 -5.88 0.95 -7.68
CA GLU A 42 -5.83 1.79 -6.47
C GLU A 42 -4.44 1.85 -5.86
N HIS A 43 -3.72 0.72 -5.79
CA HIS A 43 -2.34 0.70 -5.29
C HIS A 43 -1.44 1.62 -6.11
N THR A 44 -1.54 1.54 -7.44
CA THR A 44 -0.75 2.38 -8.35
C THR A 44 -1.14 3.86 -8.21
N LEU A 45 -2.45 4.16 -8.18
CA LEU A 45 -2.95 5.53 -7.97
C LEU A 45 -2.43 6.13 -6.66
N CYS A 46 -2.45 5.36 -5.56
CA CYS A 46 -1.94 5.81 -4.27
C CYS A 46 -0.45 6.16 -4.32
N ALA A 47 0.38 5.40 -5.04
CA ALA A 47 1.80 5.71 -5.18
C ALA A 47 1.99 7.06 -5.89
N PHE A 48 1.28 7.30 -6.99
CA PHE A 48 1.34 8.56 -7.74
C PHE A 48 0.74 9.74 -6.98
N GLU A 49 -0.34 9.52 -6.22
CA GLU A 49 -0.94 10.57 -5.36
C GLU A 49 0.04 11.02 -4.28
N ASN A 50 0.83 10.11 -3.70
CA ASN A 50 1.80 10.40 -2.65
C ASN A 50 3.14 10.95 -3.18
N ALA A 51 3.44 10.83 -4.46
CA ALA A 51 4.68 11.37 -5.05
C ALA A 51 4.58 12.89 -5.19
N THR A 52 5.37 13.64 -4.43
CA THR A 52 5.32 15.12 -4.38
C THR A 52 5.78 15.75 -5.69
N GLY A 53 6.68 15.11 -6.41
CA GLY A 53 7.18 15.52 -7.71
C GLY A 53 6.20 15.30 -8.87
N VAL A 54 5.06 14.62 -8.66
CA VAL A 54 4.01 14.40 -9.66
C VAL A 54 2.87 15.39 -9.43
N ASP A 55 2.55 16.22 -10.42
CA ASP A 55 1.52 17.25 -10.33
C ASP A 55 0.13 16.76 -10.76
N GLU A 56 0.08 15.93 -11.80
CA GLU A 56 -1.14 15.45 -12.42
C GLU A 56 -1.01 13.96 -12.79
N VAL A 57 -2.15 13.28 -12.87
CA VAL A 57 -2.23 11.89 -13.34
C VAL A 57 -3.27 11.80 -14.45
N LEU A 58 -2.91 11.10 -15.53
CA LEU A 58 -3.77 10.70 -16.64
C LEU A 58 -3.94 9.19 -16.61
N VAL A 59 -5.16 8.70 -16.57
CA VAL A 59 -5.47 7.26 -16.70
C VAL A 59 -5.90 6.95 -18.13
N VAL A 60 -5.25 5.98 -18.75
CA VAL A 60 -5.57 5.50 -20.11
C VAL A 60 -6.08 4.07 -20.02
N ILE A 61 -7.34 3.85 -20.37
CA ILE A 61 -8.01 2.57 -20.15
C ILE A 61 -8.90 2.19 -21.34
N ALA A 62 -9.25 0.91 -21.48
CA ALA A 62 -10.20 0.49 -22.50
C ALA A 62 -11.57 1.19 -22.31
N PRO A 63 -12.26 1.60 -23.41
CA PRO A 63 -13.48 2.41 -23.34
C PRO A 63 -14.55 1.85 -22.40
N ASP A 64 -14.76 0.54 -22.41
CA ASP A 64 -15.79 -0.14 -21.62
C ASP A 64 -15.57 -0.05 -20.09
N TRP A 65 -14.41 0.40 -19.65
CA TRP A 65 -14.02 0.43 -18.24
C TRP A 65 -13.78 1.84 -17.69
N ILE A 66 -14.12 2.88 -18.44
CA ILE A 66 -13.93 4.27 -18.01
C ILE A 66 -14.71 4.58 -16.74
N ASP A 67 -15.99 4.19 -16.68
CA ASP A 67 -16.86 4.43 -15.53
C ASP A 67 -16.38 3.67 -14.29
N THR A 68 -15.92 2.43 -14.47
CA THR A 68 -15.33 1.64 -13.39
C THR A 68 -14.05 2.29 -12.84
N ALA A 69 -13.17 2.77 -13.72
CA ALA A 69 -11.98 3.48 -13.32
C ALA A 69 -12.31 4.80 -12.60
N ALA A 70 -13.33 5.53 -13.05
CA ALA A 70 -13.79 6.76 -12.41
C ALA A 70 -14.31 6.52 -10.99
N ALA A 71 -15.07 5.44 -10.78
CA ALA A 71 -15.53 5.04 -9.46
C ALA A 71 -14.34 4.72 -8.53
N ILE A 72 -13.32 3.99 -9.03
CA ILE A 72 -12.11 3.67 -8.28
C ILE A 72 -11.31 4.93 -7.93
N VAL A 73 -11.11 5.85 -8.89
CA VAL A 73 -10.42 7.13 -8.67
C VAL A 73 -11.10 7.93 -7.56
N THR A 74 -12.44 7.97 -7.58
CA THR A 74 -13.24 8.66 -6.56
C THR A 74 -13.09 7.99 -5.19
N ALA A 75 -13.23 6.66 -5.12
CA ALA A 75 -13.10 5.90 -3.89
C ALA A 75 -11.68 5.99 -3.29
N ALA A 76 -10.65 6.01 -4.15
CA ALA A 76 -9.26 6.19 -3.73
C ALA A 76 -8.91 7.63 -3.33
N ASN A 77 -9.83 8.59 -3.50
CA ASN A 77 -9.57 10.03 -3.32
C ASN A 77 -8.30 10.49 -4.07
N ALA A 78 -8.12 10.00 -5.31
CA ALA A 78 -6.95 10.30 -6.13
C ALA A 78 -7.09 11.69 -6.78
N THR A 79 -6.72 12.72 -6.02
CA THR A 79 -6.98 14.14 -6.37
C THR A 79 -6.12 14.64 -7.52
N LYS A 80 -5.00 13.99 -7.82
CA LYS A 80 -4.13 14.33 -8.96
C LYS A 80 -4.66 13.83 -10.30
N VAL A 81 -5.63 12.91 -10.33
CA VAL A 81 -6.22 12.43 -11.59
C VAL A 81 -7.02 13.56 -12.24
N ARG A 82 -6.56 14.01 -13.42
CA ARG A 82 -7.19 15.11 -14.17
C ARG A 82 -8.03 14.65 -15.34
N ALA A 83 -7.76 13.45 -15.85
CA ALA A 83 -8.56 12.84 -16.90
C ALA A 83 -8.43 11.32 -16.88
N ILE A 84 -9.49 10.66 -17.38
CA ILE A 84 -9.52 9.25 -17.72
C ILE A 84 -9.91 9.20 -19.20
N ILE A 85 -9.04 8.65 -20.05
CA ILE A 85 -9.26 8.63 -21.50
C ILE A 85 -9.28 7.21 -22.05
N ALA A 86 -9.92 7.06 -23.21
CA ALA A 86 -9.89 5.80 -23.94
C ALA A 86 -8.48 5.51 -24.45
N GLY A 87 -7.98 4.30 -24.19
CA GLY A 87 -6.78 3.74 -24.81
C GLY A 87 -7.09 3.14 -26.19
N GLY A 88 -6.02 2.77 -26.90
CA GLY A 88 -6.11 2.09 -28.19
C GLY A 88 -6.00 0.57 -28.08
N ALA A 89 -5.95 -0.09 -29.24
CA ALA A 89 -5.89 -1.56 -29.33
C ALA A 89 -4.57 -2.15 -28.79
N THR A 90 -3.49 -1.38 -28.85
CA THR A 90 -2.17 -1.79 -28.37
C THR A 90 -1.66 -0.83 -27.30
N ARG A 91 -0.56 -1.24 -26.63
CA ARG A 91 0.14 -0.37 -25.66
C ARG A 91 0.63 0.92 -26.33
N ASN A 92 1.20 0.82 -27.53
CA ASN A 92 1.66 1.98 -28.28
C ASN A 92 0.50 2.91 -28.66
N ASP A 93 -0.66 2.38 -29.08
CA ASP A 93 -1.83 3.20 -29.37
C ASP A 93 -2.33 3.94 -28.13
N SER A 94 -2.30 3.30 -26.97
CA SER A 94 -2.64 3.93 -25.69
C SER A 94 -1.65 5.05 -25.33
N THR A 95 -0.35 4.86 -25.59
CA THR A 95 0.65 5.92 -25.41
C THR A 95 0.43 7.06 -26.41
N ARG A 96 0.07 6.78 -27.68
CA ARG A 96 -0.28 7.81 -28.68
C ARG A 96 -1.50 8.64 -28.22
N ALA A 97 -2.54 7.99 -27.68
CA ALA A 97 -3.70 8.70 -27.12
C ALA A 97 -3.31 9.63 -25.95
N ALA A 98 -2.41 9.16 -25.06
CA ALA A 98 -1.89 9.99 -23.99
C ALA A 98 -1.10 11.19 -24.52
N ILE A 99 -0.19 10.98 -25.47
CA ILE A 99 0.61 12.06 -26.11
C ILE A 99 -0.31 13.10 -26.74
N ALA A 100 -1.36 12.67 -27.48
CA ALA A 100 -2.29 13.57 -28.12
C ALA A 100 -3.01 14.44 -27.08
N HIS A 101 -3.59 13.82 -26.04
CA HIS A 101 -4.27 14.50 -24.95
C HIS A 101 -3.35 15.50 -24.21
N LEU A 102 -2.13 15.09 -23.88
CA LEU A 102 -1.17 15.95 -23.18
C LEU A 102 -0.68 17.10 -24.07
N SER A 103 -0.49 16.87 -25.38
CA SER A 103 -0.10 17.91 -26.34
C SER A 103 -1.20 18.96 -26.52
N GLU A 104 -2.47 18.53 -26.57
CA GLU A 104 -3.61 19.45 -26.61
C GLU A 104 -3.71 20.29 -25.33
N ARG A 105 -3.53 19.67 -24.16
CA ARG A 105 -3.68 20.32 -22.87
C ARG A 105 -2.53 21.25 -22.50
N HIS A 106 -1.29 20.89 -22.83
CA HIS A 106 -0.09 21.62 -22.42
C HIS A 106 0.64 22.34 -23.58
N GLY A 107 0.20 22.12 -24.82
CA GLY A 107 0.80 22.75 -26.02
C GLY A 107 2.27 22.37 -26.19
N THR A 108 3.11 23.38 -26.39
CA THR A 108 4.57 23.24 -26.51
C THR A 108 5.29 23.36 -25.16
N GLY A 109 4.55 23.37 -24.05
CA GLY A 109 5.11 23.48 -22.70
C GLY A 109 6.11 22.36 -22.40
N ASP A 110 7.10 22.68 -21.59
CA ASP A 110 8.10 21.71 -21.14
C ASP A 110 7.50 20.84 -20.00
N VAL A 111 7.04 19.65 -20.36
CA VAL A 111 6.33 18.72 -19.47
C VAL A 111 7.15 17.44 -19.35
N LYS A 112 7.32 16.98 -18.11
CA LYS A 112 7.83 15.65 -17.77
C LYS A 112 6.69 14.65 -17.79
N VAL A 113 6.87 13.50 -18.43
CA VAL A 113 5.87 12.43 -18.54
C VAL A 113 6.44 11.15 -17.99
N LEU A 114 5.75 10.54 -17.02
CA LEU A 114 6.08 9.24 -16.46
C LEU A 114 5.05 8.22 -16.94
N ILE A 115 5.39 7.35 -17.88
CA ILE A 115 4.52 6.30 -18.40
C ILE A 115 4.68 5.06 -17.54
N HIS A 116 3.59 4.61 -16.93
CA HIS A 116 3.60 3.49 -16.01
C HIS A 116 2.49 2.49 -16.30
N ASP A 117 2.84 1.20 -16.26
CA ASP A 117 1.86 0.12 -16.33
C ASP A 117 1.00 0.10 -15.06
N ALA A 118 -0.29 0.37 -15.13
CA ALA A 118 -1.22 0.36 -13.99
C ALA A 118 -1.26 -0.99 -13.23
N VAL A 119 -0.71 -2.04 -13.84
CA VAL A 119 -0.60 -3.39 -13.27
C VAL A 119 0.75 -3.68 -12.59
N ARG A 120 1.46 -2.63 -12.16
CA ARG A 120 2.62 -2.71 -11.27
C ARG A 120 2.29 -2.01 -9.95
N PRO A 121 1.46 -2.65 -9.10
CA PRO A 121 0.90 -2.00 -7.90
C PRO A 121 1.93 -1.69 -6.82
N LEU A 122 3.12 -2.27 -6.92
CA LEU A 122 4.17 -2.17 -5.90
C LEU A 122 5.24 -1.13 -6.24
N ILE A 123 4.96 -0.22 -7.18
CA ILE A 123 5.84 0.93 -7.43
C ILE A 123 6.04 1.75 -6.15
N SER A 124 7.28 2.15 -5.87
CA SER A 124 7.57 3.00 -4.71
C SER A 124 7.53 4.48 -5.10
N VAL A 125 7.16 5.33 -4.13
CA VAL A 125 7.23 6.79 -4.29
C VAL A 125 8.66 7.23 -4.60
N ALA A 126 9.67 6.60 -3.99
CA ALA A 126 11.08 6.92 -4.22
C ALA A 126 11.47 6.78 -5.70
N ILE A 127 11.08 5.69 -6.38
CA ILE A 127 11.37 5.50 -7.81
C ILE A 127 10.67 6.57 -8.65
N LEU A 128 9.45 6.99 -8.30
CA LEU A 128 8.74 8.07 -8.99
C LEU A 128 9.51 9.39 -8.86
N GLU A 129 9.93 9.75 -7.64
CA GLU A 129 10.70 10.98 -7.36
C GLU A 129 12.06 10.96 -8.05
N ASP A 130 12.75 9.82 -8.06
CA ASP A 130 14.04 9.65 -8.76
C ASP A 130 13.88 9.83 -10.28
N CYS A 131 12.80 9.33 -10.88
CA CYS A 131 12.48 9.56 -12.29
C CYS A 131 12.24 11.05 -12.58
N VAL A 132 11.49 11.74 -11.71
CA VAL A 132 11.23 13.18 -11.86
C VAL A 132 12.52 13.98 -11.78
N ALA A 133 13.38 13.69 -10.81
CA ALA A 133 14.67 14.35 -10.63
C ALA A 133 15.62 14.06 -11.80
N ALA A 134 15.66 12.84 -12.30
CA ALA A 134 16.51 12.45 -13.43
C ALA A 134 16.16 13.20 -14.73
N LEU A 135 14.87 13.52 -14.94
CA LEU A 135 14.43 14.31 -16.10
C LEU A 135 14.89 15.79 -16.08
N ASP A 136 15.53 16.27 -15.02
CA ASP A 136 16.18 17.57 -15.03
C ASP A 136 17.53 17.54 -15.76
N PHE A 137 18.09 16.35 -15.96
CA PHE A 137 19.40 16.14 -16.59
C PHE A 137 19.35 15.32 -17.88
N TYR A 138 18.31 14.50 -18.04
CA TYR A 138 18.11 13.59 -19.16
C TYR A 138 16.73 13.79 -19.78
N ASP A 139 16.62 13.63 -21.10
CA ASP A 139 15.32 13.69 -21.79
C ASP A 139 14.55 12.35 -21.75
N ALA A 140 15.21 11.26 -21.36
CA ALA A 140 14.61 9.92 -21.24
C ALA A 140 15.25 9.12 -20.10
N VAL A 141 14.42 8.36 -19.38
CA VAL A 141 14.79 7.50 -18.26
C VAL A 141 14.05 6.17 -18.39
N ASP A 142 14.76 5.06 -18.22
CA ASP A 142 14.21 3.71 -18.16
C ASP A 142 14.49 3.11 -16.78
N VAL A 143 13.45 2.70 -16.06
CA VAL A 143 13.60 2.02 -14.78
C VAL A 143 13.93 0.56 -15.03
N VAL A 144 15.06 0.11 -14.50
CA VAL A 144 15.60 -1.22 -14.79
C VAL A 144 16.07 -1.93 -13.53
N VAL A 145 16.04 -3.27 -13.57
CA VAL A 145 16.62 -4.13 -12.51
C VAL A 145 17.60 -5.13 -13.12
N GLU A 146 18.53 -5.60 -12.30
CA GLU A 146 19.44 -6.65 -12.69
C GLU A 146 18.69 -7.94 -13.02
N THR A 147 19.23 -8.75 -13.93
CA THR A 147 18.69 -10.09 -14.14
C THR A 147 19.45 -11.09 -13.27
N ALA A 148 18.71 -11.84 -12.45
CA ALA A 148 19.29 -12.92 -11.63
C ALA A 148 19.62 -14.15 -12.50
N ASP A 149 18.82 -14.41 -13.52
CA ASP A 149 18.96 -15.57 -14.39
C ASP A 149 19.85 -15.27 -15.60
N THR A 150 20.44 -16.32 -16.15
CA THR A 150 21.13 -16.26 -17.44
C THR A 150 20.11 -16.08 -18.56
N ILE A 151 20.29 -15.05 -19.37
CA ILE A 151 19.46 -14.83 -20.57
C ILE A 151 20.07 -15.61 -21.75
N VAL A 152 19.21 -16.29 -22.47
CA VAL A 152 19.60 -17.04 -23.67
C VAL A 152 18.82 -16.53 -24.88
N GLU A 153 19.48 -16.43 -26.01
CA GLU A 153 18.85 -16.20 -27.31
C GLU A 153 18.44 -17.56 -27.91
N VAL A 154 17.18 -17.64 -28.32
CA VAL A 154 16.62 -18.88 -28.86
C VAL A 154 16.03 -18.63 -30.25
N HIS A 155 16.44 -19.45 -31.22
CA HIS A 155 15.85 -19.49 -32.55
C HIS A 155 15.46 -20.93 -32.87
N GLU A 156 14.24 -21.16 -33.36
CA GLU A 156 13.72 -22.49 -33.71
C GLU A 156 13.94 -23.56 -32.62
N HIS A 157 13.70 -23.22 -31.35
CA HIS A 157 13.89 -24.08 -30.18
C HIS A 157 15.37 -24.40 -29.81
N LEU A 158 16.36 -23.81 -30.50
CA LEU A 158 17.78 -23.98 -30.20
C LEU A 158 18.32 -22.72 -29.55
N VAL A 159 19.19 -22.89 -28.55
CA VAL A 159 19.95 -21.78 -27.97
C VAL A 159 21.01 -21.34 -28.98
N THR A 160 20.95 -20.10 -29.43
CA THR A 160 21.83 -19.53 -30.43
C THR A 160 22.84 -18.55 -29.87
N GLY A 161 22.60 -18.04 -28.63
CA GLY A 161 23.51 -17.11 -27.97
C GLY A 161 23.24 -17.01 -26.48
N ILE A 162 24.27 -16.59 -25.73
CA ILE A 162 24.21 -16.28 -24.32
C ILE A 162 24.87 -14.91 -24.13
N PRO A 163 24.09 -13.82 -24.10
CA PRO A 163 24.61 -12.48 -23.93
C PRO A 163 25.30 -12.30 -22.57
N THR A 164 26.30 -11.41 -22.52
CA THR A 164 26.99 -11.09 -21.26
C THR A 164 26.04 -10.43 -20.26
N ARG A 165 25.74 -11.13 -19.18
CA ARG A 165 24.72 -10.73 -18.17
C ARG A 165 25.00 -9.36 -17.54
N GLU A 166 26.26 -8.97 -17.40
CA GLU A 166 26.68 -7.69 -16.79
C GLU A 166 26.10 -6.47 -17.53
N HIS A 167 25.80 -6.61 -18.83
CA HIS A 167 25.21 -5.55 -19.66
C HIS A 167 23.69 -5.67 -19.80
N LEU A 168 23.07 -6.67 -19.19
CA LEU A 168 21.64 -6.91 -19.31
C LEU A 168 20.90 -6.43 -18.07
N ARG A 169 19.76 -5.80 -18.33
CA ARG A 169 18.80 -5.40 -17.30
C ARG A 169 17.41 -5.76 -17.78
N ARG A 170 16.50 -6.00 -16.82
CA ARG A 170 15.07 -6.14 -17.11
C ARG A 170 14.41 -4.78 -17.01
N GLY A 171 13.76 -4.32 -18.10
CA GLY A 171 13.00 -3.07 -18.12
C GLY A 171 11.75 -3.16 -17.23
N GLN A 172 11.53 -2.09 -16.49
CA GLN A 172 10.33 -1.89 -15.71
C GLN A 172 9.60 -0.62 -16.19
N THR A 173 8.63 -0.16 -15.44
CA THR A 173 8.05 1.18 -15.57
C THR A 173 8.00 1.82 -14.16
N PRO A 174 8.07 3.17 -14.07
CA PRO A 174 7.90 4.16 -15.13
C PRO A 174 9.02 4.16 -16.16
N GLN A 175 8.64 4.45 -17.42
CA GLN A 175 9.54 4.99 -18.42
C GLN A 175 9.24 6.49 -18.51
N ALA A 176 10.24 7.33 -18.32
CA ALA A 176 10.02 8.75 -18.17
C ALA A 176 10.71 9.56 -19.28
N PHE A 177 10.03 10.61 -19.76
CA PHE A 177 10.45 11.38 -20.93
C PHE A 177 10.11 12.86 -20.79
N SER A 178 10.83 13.72 -21.53
CA SER A 178 10.24 14.99 -21.92
C SER A 178 9.12 14.75 -22.93
N LEU A 179 7.96 15.40 -22.76
CA LEU A 179 6.81 15.21 -23.68
C LEU A 179 7.20 15.50 -25.14
N ARG A 180 8.08 16.46 -25.35
CA ARG A 180 8.59 16.80 -26.68
C ARG A 180 9.28 15.62 -27.32
N LEU A 181 10.27 15.00 -26.64
CA LEU A 181 11.01 13.85 -27.18
C LEU A 181 10.07 12.70 -27.51
N LEU A 182 9.18 12.37 -26.59
CA LEU A 182 8.24 11.27 -26.75
C LEU A 182 7.30 11.50 -27.95
N ARG A 183 6.72 12.68 -28.07
CA ARG A 183 5.86 13.09 -29.21
C ARG A 183 6.59 12.97 -30.53
N ASP A 184 7.80 13.57 -30.59
CA ASP A 184 8.61 13.61 -31.83
C ASP A 184 9.05 12.20 -32.24
N ALA A 185 9.37 11.32 -31.27
CA ALA A 185 9.69 9.92 -31.54
C ALA A 185 8.50 9.15 -32.12
N TYR A 186 7.32 9.29 -31.51
CA TYR A 186 6.10 8.66 -31.99
C TYR A 186 5.63 9.21 -33.35
N ALA A 187 5.92 10.46 -33.67
CA ALA A 187 5.67 11.04 -34.99
C ALA A 187 6.62 10.52 -36.07
N ALA A 188 7.89 10.26 -35.70
CA ALA A 188 8.91 9.76 -36.63
C ALA A 188 8.72 8.29 -37.01
N ILE A 189 8.13 7.49 -36.10
CA ILE A 189 7.85 6.08 -36.33
C ILE A 189 6.44 5.93 -36.83
N GLY A 190 6.24 5.34 -38.01
CA GLY A 190 4.91 5.11 -38.60
C GLY A 190 3.96 4.36 -37.66
N GLU A 191 2.68 4.42 -37.95
CA GLU A 191 1.62 3.82 -37.10
C GLU A 191 1.68 2.29 -37.04
N ASP A 192 2.26 1.64 -38.04
CA ASP A 192 2.37 0.18 -38.15
C ASP A 192 3.53 -0.41 -37.35
N ALA A 193 4.47 0.42 -36.86
CA ALA A 193 5.62 -0.04 -36.08
C ALA A 193 5.19 -0.48 -34.68
N ARG A 194 5.56 -1.72 -34.31
CA ARG A 194 5.21 -2.32 -33.02
C ARG A 194 6.44 -2.46 -32.14
N PHE A 195 6.39 -1.84 -30.98
CA PHE A 195 7.45 -1.91 -29.98
C PHE A 195 6.86 -2.41 -28.65
N THR A 196 7.70 -3.03 -27.85
CA THR A 196 7.31 -3.58 -26.55
C THR A 196 7.19 -2.51 -25.48
N ASP A 197 7.92 -1.40 -25.64
CA ASP A 197 7.95 -0.28 -24.68
C ASP A 197 8.28 1.05 -25.39
N ASP A 198 8.23 2.17 -24.62
CA ASP A 198 8.38 3.52 -25.17
C ASP A 198 9.86 3.89 -25.37
N CYS A 199 10.78 3.33 -24.56
CA CYS A 199 12.22 3.52 -24.74
C CYS A 199 12.71 2.93 -26.08
N ALA A 200 12.17 1.78 -26.47
CA ALA A 200 12.45 1.17 -27.78
C ALA A 200 11.96 2.06 -28.94
N VAL A 201 10.81 2.73 -28.80
CA VAL A 201 10.31 3.71 -29.76
C VAL A 201 11.28 4.88 -29.91
N VAL A 202 11.73 5.44 -28.79
CA VAL A 202 12.69 6.57 -28.78
C VAL A 202 14.02 6.18 -29.42
N LEU A 203 14.57 5.00 -29.09
CA LEU A 203 15.84 4.54 -29.68
C LEU A 203 15.71 4.24 -31.18
N ALA A 204 14.57 3.73 -31.62
CA ALA A 204 14.37 3.48 -33.07
C ALA A 204 14.21 4.79 -33.85
N ALA A 205 13.56 5.81 -33.29
CA ALA A 205 13.41 7.12 -33.89
C ALA A 205 14.72 7.93 -33.83
N PHE A 206 15.39 7.90 -32.70
CA PHE A 206 16.56 8.70 -32.38
C PHE A 206 17.68 7.86 -31.73
N PRO A 207 18.47 7.08 -32.48
CA PRO A 207 19.45 6.12 -31.95
C PRO A 207 20.53 6.74 -31.06
N GLN A 208 20.74 8.04 -31.13
CA GLN A 208 21.75 8.77 -30.35
C GLN A 208 21.19 9.32 -29.02
N THR A 209 19.90 9.09 -28.74
CA THR A 209 19.30 9.56 -27.47
C THR A 209 19.91 8.82 -26.28
N LYS A 210 20.39 9.59 -25.32
CA LYS A 210 20.88 9.04 -24.06
C LYS A 210 19.68 8.76 -23.14
N ILE A 211 19.37 7.48 -22.93
CA ILE A 211 18.37 7.04 -21.96
C ILE A 211 19.08 6.64 -20.68
N LEU A 212 18.78 7.30 -19.57
CA LEU A 212 19.33 6.92 -18.26
C LEU A 212 18.69 5.61 -17.78
N ALA A 213 19.51 4.60 -17.49
CA ALA A 213 19.07 3.41 -16.77
C ALA A 213 19.02 3.69 -15.27
N LEU A 214 17.82 3.87 -14.73
CA LEU A 214 17.57 4.14 -13.31
C LEU A 214 17.31 2.84 -12.56
N ALA A 215 17.88 2.71 -11.36
CA ALA A 215 17.69 1.52 -10.55
C ALA A 215 16.21 1.38 -10.12
N GLY A 216 15.58 0.27 -10.48
CA GLY A 216 14.26 -0.14 -10.06
C GLY A 216 14.30 -1.03 -8.82
N ALA A 217 13.22 -1.76 -8.58
CA ALA A 217 13.09 -2.70 -7.47
C ALA A 217 12.47 -4.01 -7.95
N GLU A 218 12.91 -5.14 -7.37
CA GLU A 218 12.34 -6.47 -7.70
C GLU A 218 10.85 -6.52 -7.40
N GLU A 219 10.42 -5.84 -6.33
CA GLU A 219 9.03 -5.75 -5.92
C GLU A 219 8.14 -5.00 -6.92
N ASN A 220 8.72 -4.13 -7.78
CA ASN A 220 7.97 -3.42 -8.83
C ASN A 220 7.62 -4.35 -10.00
N MET A 221 7.12 -5.52 -9.66
CA MET A 221 6.74 -6.57 -10.60
C MET A 221 5.47 -6.22 -11.37
N LYS A 222 5.37 -6.71 -12.61
CA LYS A 222 4.16 -6.60 -13.43
C LYS A 222 3.26 -7.80 -13.21
N ILE A 223 2.02 -7.59 -12.81
CA ILE A 223 1.02 -8.66 -12.76
C ILE A 223 0.67 -9.06 -14.19
N THR A 224 1.14 -10.25 -14.58
CA THR A 224 0.99 -10.79 -15.94
C THR A 224 0.24 -12.13 -15.92
N HIS A 225 0.51 -12.97 -14.95
CA HIS A 225 -0.06 -14.30 -14.77
C HIS A 225 -0.86 -14.37 -13.46
N ALA A 226 -1.71 -15.41 -13.32
CA ALA A 226 -2.49 -15.59 -12.09
C ALA A 226 -1.60 -15.74 -10.84
N ILE A 227 -0.44 -16.39 -10.97
CA ILE A 227 0.51 -16.53 -9.86
C ILE A 227 1.05 -15.19 -9.35
N ASP A 228 1.16 -14.18 -10.23
CA ASP A 228 1.70 -12.87 -9.86
C ASP A 228 0.77 -12.14 -8.86
N ILE A 229 -0.52 -12.46 -8.87
CA ILE A 229 -1.50 -11.91 -7.92
C ILE A 229 -1.15 -12.37 -6.51
N TYR A 230 -0.91 -13.68 -6.33
CA TYR A 230 -0.52 -14.24 -5.04
C TYR A 230 0.83 -13.69 -4.56
N LEU A 231 1.79 -13.54 -5.49
CA LEU A 231 3.09 -12.96 -5.16
C LEU A 231 2.96 -11.49 -4.75
N ALA A 232 2.19 -10.69 -5.49
CA ALA A 232 1.95 -9.28 -5.17
C ALA A 232 1.23 -9.13 -3.83
N ASP A 233 0.19 -9.93 -3.57
CA ASP A 233 -0.51 -9.92 -2.28
C ASP A 233 0.44 -10.28 -1.13
N ARG A 234 1.27 -11.31 -1.31
CA ARG A 234 2.25 -11.71 -0.31
C ARG A 234 3.33 -10.64 -0.08
N LEU A 235 3.81 -10.00 -1.14
CA LEU A 235 4.74 -8.88 -1.04
C LEU A 235 4.14 -7.69 -0.29
N LEU A 236 2.86 -7.38 -0.54
CA LEU A 236 2.14 -6.35 0.23
C LEU A 236 2.06 -6.69 1.72
N GLN A 237 1.80 -7.97 2.05
CA GLN A 237 1.76 -8.42 3.45
C GLN A 237 3.14 -8.33 4.14
N VAL A 238 4.23 -8.51 3.39
CA VAL A 238 5.60 -8.45 3.92
C VAL A 238 6.15 -7.02 3.88
N ARG A 239 5.67 -6.20 2.92
CA ARG A 239 6.07 -4.80 2.81
C ARG A 239 5.59 -4.04 4.04
N GLN A 240 6.52 -3.39 4.71
CA GLN A 240 6.18 -2.52 5.84
C GLN A 240 5.30 -1.36 5.34
N THR A 241 4.08 -1.30 5.84
CA THR A 241 3.17 -0.19 5.57
C THR A 241 3.17 0.71 6.81
N PRO A 242 3.85 1.86 6.77
CA PRO A 242 3.83 2.78 7.91
C PRO A 242 2.42 3.33 8.12
N PRO A 243 2.07 3.69 9.35
CA PRO A 243 0.82 4.38 9.62
C PRO A 243 0.68 5.66 8.78
N PRO A 244 -0.54 6.04 8.38
CA PRO A 244 -0.76 7.27 7.61
C PRO A 244 -0.19 8.50 8.33
N GLN A 245 0.45 9.40 7.60
CA GLN A 245 1.00 10.64 8.15
C GLN A 245 0.13 11.85 7.76
N GLY A 246 0.10 12.86 8.60
CA GLY A 246 -0.27 14.22 8.19
C GLY A 246 -1.74 14.62 8.19
N ARG A 247 -2.70 13.76 8.53
CA ARG A 247 -4.08 14.23 8.72
C ARG A 247 -4.30 14.77 10.13
N SER A 248 -4.41 16.10 10.25
CA SER A 248 -4.88 16.78 11.46
C SER A 248 -6.42 16.85 11.42
N GLY A 249 -7.09 16.40 12.47
CA GLY A 249 -8.54 16.49 12.61
C GLY A 249 -9.00 15.86 13.90
N ALA A 250 -10.08 16.39 14.48
CA ALA A 250 -10.73 15.79 15.62
C ALA A 250 -11.41 14.48 15.18
N ILE A 251 -11.28 13.42 16.00
CA ILE A 251 -12.07 12.21 15.83
C ILE A 251 -13.44 12.51 16.44
N ALA A 252 -14.45 12.63 15.59
CA ALA A 252 -15.82 12.91 16.04
C ALA A 252 -16.48 11.62 16.54
N GLY A 253 -17.36 11.74 17.56
CA GLY A 253 -18.06 10.61 18.16
C GLY A 253 -17.23 9.84 19.18
N VAL A 254 -17.78 8.72 19.63
CA VAL A 254 -17.19 7.91 20.71
C VAL A 254 -16.23 6.88 20.12
N VAL A 255 -15.06 6.73 20.76
CA VAL A 255 -14.08 5.68 20.45
C VAL A 255 -14.10 4.64 21.58
N ALA A 256 -14.59 3.44 21.29
CA ALA A 256 -14.55 2.32 22.22
C ALA A 256 -13.19 1.59 22.13
N VAL A 257 -12.43 1.57 23.22
CA VAL A 257 -11.14 0.85 23.27
C VAL A 257 -11.31 -0.39 24.15
N ILE A 258 -11.48 -1.55 23.51
CA ILE A 258 -11.61 -2.85 24.18
C ILE A 258 -10.20 -3.33 24.58
N GLY A 259 -10.05 -3.76 25.84
CA GLY A 259 -8.74 -4.01 26.43
C GLY A 259 -8.01 -2.72 26.83
N GLY A 260 -8.76 -1.62 27.06
CA GLY A 260 -8.23 -0.29 27.36
C GLY A 260 -7.61 -0.10 28.74
N SER A 261 -7.62 -1.13 29.63
CA SER A 261 -7.15 -0.99 31.02
C SER A 261 -5.63 -1.15 31.20
N SER A 262 -4.89 -1.56 30.18
CA SER A 262 -3.44 -1.76 30.26
C SER A 262 -2.73 -1.69 28.90
N GLY A 263 -1.41 -1.59 28.93
CA GLY A 263 -0.55 -1.68 27.75
C GLY A 263 -0.94 -0.71 26.64
N ILE A 264 -0.97 -1.19 25.41
CA ILE A 264 -1.32 -0.40 24.22
C ILE A 264 -2.73 0.21 24.33
N GLY A 265 -3.69 -0.55 24.85
CA GLY A 265 -5.07 -0.05 24.99
C GLY A 265 -5.16 1.14 25.93
N ALA A 266 -4.51 1.10 27.09
CA ALA A 266 -4.49 2.22 28.03
C ALA A 266 -3.80 3.45 27.44
N ALA A 267 -2.63 3.27 26.76
CA ALA A 267 -1.95 4.34 26.08
C ALA A 267 -2.83 4.96 24.95
N THR A 268 -3.60 4.13 24.24
CA THR A 268 -4.53 4.60 23.21
C THR A 268 -5.65 5.46 23.81
N VAL A 269 -6.26 5.03 24.91
CA VAL A 269 -7.30 5.81 25.60
C VAL A 269 -6.75 7.16 26.05
N GLU A 270 -5.59 7.15 26.70
CA GLU A 270 -4.94 8.37 27.20
C GLU A 270 -4.61 9.35 26.07
N LEU A 271 -3.97 8.87 25.02
CA LEU A 271 -3.59 9.69 23.87
C LEU A 271 -4.82 10.29 23.18
N LEU A 272 -5.83 9.49 22.91
CA LEU A 272 -7.05 9.95 22.23
C LEU A 272 -7.77 11.03 23.06
N ARG A 273 -7.88 10.84 24.39
CA ARG A 273 -8.42 11.86 25.30
C ARG A 273 -7.63 13.15 25.32
N THR A 274 -6.30 13.05 25.37
CA THR A 274 -5.41 14.22 25.29
C THR A 274 -5.60 14.99 24.00
N ARG A 275 -5.97 14.32 22.92
CA ARG A 275 -6.27 14.94 21.61
C ARG A 275 -7.75 15.34 21.44
N GLY A 276 -8.52 15.33 22.53
CA GLY A 276 -9.90 15.81 22.56
C GLY A 276 -10.95 14.81 22.03
N ALA A 277 -10.60 13.54 21.82
CA ALA A 277 -11.57 12.51 21.44
C ALA A 277 -12.28 11.92 22.67
N ASP A 278 -13.57 11.55 22.54
CA ASP A 278 -14.30 10.84 23.58
C ASP A 278 -13.94 9.34 23.55
N ALA A 279 -12.78 9.00 24.09
CA ALA A 279 -12.29 7.62 24.15
C ALA A 279 -12.68 6.94 25.47
N VAL A 280 -13.26 5.76 25.37
CA VAL A 280 -13.77 4.99 26.52
C VAL A 280 -13.07 3.64 26.60
N SER A 281 -12.47 3.36 27.77
CA SER A 281 -11.90 2.03 28.08
C SER A 281 -13.02 1.04 28.39
N LEU A 282 -13.00 -0.09 27.71
CA LEU A 282 -13.87 -1.24 27.97
C LEU A 282 -13.00 -2.48 28.21
N SER A 283 -13.11 -3.09 29.38
CA SER A 283 -12.33 -4.28 29.75
C SER A 283 -13.02 -5.05 30.87
N ARG A 284 -12.47 -6.21 31.21
CA ARG A 284 -12.94 -6.95 32.39
C ARG A 284 -12.84 -6.11 33.67
N ARG A 285 -11.82 -5.24 33.76
CA ARG A 285 -11.63 -4.32 34.89
C ARG A 285 -12.52 -3.09 34.77
N ASP A 286 -12.68 -2.56 33.58
CA ASP A 286 -13.43 -1.35 33.29
C ASP A 286 -14.74 -1.76 32.60
N GLY A 287 -15.82 -1.91 33.35
CA GLY A 287 -17.16 -2.24 32.84
C GLY A 287 -17.46 -3.73 32.69
N GLY A 288 -16.55 -4.65 33.11
CA GLY A 288 -16.82 -6.10 33.14
C GLY A 288 -16.87 -6.79 31.78
N LEU A 289 -16.40 -6.13 30.70
CA LEU A 289 -16.42 -6.68 29.33
C LEU A 289 -15.44 -7.85 29.18
N ASP A 290 -15.93 -9.04 28.85
CA ASP A 290 -15.14 -10.19 28.45
C ASP A 290 -15.38 -10.47 26.95
N VAL A 291 -14.31 -10.37 26.13
CA VAL A 291 -14.39 -10.59 24.67
C VAL A 291 -14.77 -12.03 24.30
N ARG A 292 -14.59 -13.00 25.22
CA ARG A 292 -14.96 -14.40 25.00
C ARG A 292 -16.49 -14.59 25.00
N ASP A 293 -17.22 -13.66 25.58
CA ASP A 293 -18.71 -13.65 25.61
C ASP A 293 -19.23 -12.56 24.66
N GLU A 294 -19.82 -12.97 23.55
CA GLU A 294 -20.41 -12.05 22.56
C GLU A 294 -21.50 -11.15 23.18
N ARG A 295 -22.28 -11.66 24.11
CA ARG A 295 -23.31 -10.85 24.79
C ARG A 295 -22.70 -9.75 25.62
N SER A 296 -21.63 -10.05 26.35
CA SER A 296 -20.88 -9.06 27.13
C SER A 296 -20.38 -7.92 26.23
N VAL A 297 -19.88 -8.23 25.01
CA VAL A 297 -19.45 -7.22 24.04
C VAL A 297 -20.65 -6.40 23.52
N CYS A 298 -21.75 -7.07 23.14
CA CYS A 298 -22.96 -6.41 22.64
C CYS A 298 -23.55 -5.45 23.67
N ASP A 299 -23.65 -5.88 24.93
CA ASP A 299 -24.25 -5.09 26.02
C ASP A 299 -23.39 -3.87 26.36
N ALA A 300 -22.04 -4.05 26.38
CA ALA A 300 -21.12 -2.95 26.64
C ALA A 300 -21.15 -1.88 25.53
N LEU A 301 -21.19 -2.28 24.28
CA LEU A 301 -21.26 -1.33 23.13
C LEU A 301 -22.64 -0.66 23.07
N SER A 302 -23.73 -1.38 23.38
CA SER A 302 -25.07 -0.81 23.43
C SER A 302 -25.21 0.24 24.55
N GLY A 303 -24.74 -0.07 25.74
CA GLY A 303 -24.76 0.88 26.88
C GLY A 303 -23.86 2.09 26.61
N LEU A 304 -22.72 1.90 25.91
CA LEU A 304 -21.88 2.99 25.51
C LEU A 304 -22.59 3.92 24.48
N ARG A 305 -23.24 3.34 23.46
CA ARG A 305 -24.04 4.07 22.48
C ARG A 305 -25.17 4.87 23.10
N GLU A 306 -25.86 4.28 24.07
CA GLU A 306 -26.99 4.92 24.80
C GLU A 306 -26.48 6.08 25.67
N SER A 307 -25.36 5.90 26.38
CA SER A 307 -24.88 6.87 27.37
C SER A 307 -24.05 8.01 26.78
N ARG A 308 -23.36 7.78 25.64
CA ARG A 308 -22.39 8.72 25.07
C ARG A 308 -22.68 9.19 23.63
N GLY A 309 -23.58 8.48 22.93
CA GLY A 309 -23.91 8.79 21.55
C GLY A 309 -23.22 7.90 20.51
N PRO A 310 -23.17 8.30 19.24
CA PRO A 310 -22.68 7.47 18.14
C PRO A 310 -21.25 7.00 18.34
N ILE A 311 -21.02 5.69 18.15
CA ILE A 311 -19.68 5.09 18.18
C ILE A 311 -19.06 5.22 16.80
N SER A 312 -18.01 6.03 16.71
CA SER A 312 -17.27 6.26 15.45
C SER A 312 -16.10 5.30 15.25
N ALA A 313 -15.61 4.69 16.32
CA ALA A 313 -14.56 3.69 16.19
C ALA A 313 -14.59 2.65 17.32
N VAL A 314 -14.19 1.43 16.97
CA VAL A 314 -13.91 0.35 17.92
C VAL A 314 -12.49 -0.12 17.73
N VAL A 315 -11.67 -0.06 18.78
CA VAL A 315 -10.27 -0.48 18.79
C VAL A 315 -10.15 -1.70 19.71
N ASN A 316 -9.88 -2.88 19.13
CA ASN A 316 -9.75 -4.12 19.91
C ASN A 316 -8.29 -4.39 20.26
N CYS A 317 -7.85 -3.95 21.44
CA CYS A 317 -6.53 -4.22 22.01
C CYS A 317 -6.51 -5.48 22.90
N ALA A 318 -7.63 -6.18 23.07
CA ALA A 318 -7.67 -7.40 23.85
C ALA A 318 -6.78 -8.48 23.21
N GLY A 319 -5.99 -9.14 24.03
CA GLY A 319 -5.10 -10.19 23.58
C GLY A 319 -4.44 -10.93 24.75
N LEU A 320 -4.05 -12.17 24.48
CA LEU A 320 -3.37 -13.05 25.40
C LEU A 320 -2.22 -13.77 24.69
N LEU A 321 -1.08 -13.86 25.35
CA LEU A 321 0.09 -14.60 24.90
C LEU A 321 0.56 -15.53 26.02
N THR A 322 0.48 -16.83 25.80
CA THR A 322 1.06 -17.86 26.65
C THR A 322 2.18 -18.54 25.86
N PRO A 323 3.45 -18.27 26.20
CA PRO A 323 4.59 -18.92 25.55
C PRO A 323 4.71 -20.38 26.02
N GLY A 324 5.20 -21.23 25.15
CA GLY A 324 5.47 -22.66 25.40
C GLY A 324 5.49 -23.44 24.09
N GLU A 325 6.13 -24.59 24.10
CA GLU A 325 6.01 -25.54 22.99
C GLU A 325 4.57 -26.12 22.96
N LEU A 326 4.03 -26.35 21.77
CA LEU A 326 2.64 -26.78 21.62
C LEU A 326 2.31 -28.05 22.41
N THR A 327 3.29 -28.95 22.52
CA THR A 327 3.17 -30.22 23.25
C THR A 327 3.20 -30.06 24.79
N GLU A 328 3.62 -28.88 25.26
CA GLU A 328 3.71 -28.57 26.71
C GLU A 328 2.54 -27.72 27.19
N LEU A 329 1.81 -27.07 26.29
CA LEU A 329 0.62 -26.30 26.62
C LEU A 329 -0.53 -27.22 27.00
N ASP A 330 -1.21 -26.93 28.08
CA ASP A 330 -2.47 -27.62 28.42
C ASP A 330 -3.64 -27.12 27.54
N GLY A 331 -4.72 -27.93 27.49
CA GLY A 331 -5.89 -27.60 26.68
C GLY A 331 -6.51 -26.25 27.01
N ASN A 332 -6.58 -25.89 28.30
CA ASN A 332 -7.17 -24.60 28.72
C ASN A 332 -6.33 -23.41 28.25
N GLN A 333 -4.99 -23.54 28.25
CA GLN A 333 -4.08 -22.48 27.75
C GLN A 333 -4.23 -22.29 26.25
N ILE A 334 -4.47 -23.36 25.50
CA ILE A 334 -4.73 -23.30 24.05
C ILE A 334 -6.07 -22.64 23.80
N ASP A 335 -7.14 -23.12 24.45
CA ASP A 335 -8.51 -22.63 24.30
C ASP A 335 -8.59 -21.14 24.67
N GLU A 336 -7.99 -20.73 25.80
CA GLU A 336 -8.01 -19.34 26.23
C GLU A 336 -7.33 -18.40 25.22
N GLN A 337 -6.22 -18.82 24.60
CA GLN A 337 -5.57 -18.03 23.57
C GLN A 337 -6.44 -17.91 22.30
N VAL A 338 -7.12 -18.97 21.89
CA VAL A 338 -8.04 -18.98 20.74
C VAL A 338 -9.27 -18.13 21.06
N ASP A 339 -9.87 -18.31 22.21
CA ASP A 339 -11.08 -17.61 22.64
C ASP A 339 -10.86 -16.09 22.75
N VAL A 340 -9.75 -15.65 23.36
CA VAL A 340 -9.45 -14.21 23.50
C VAL A 340 -9.01 -13.61 22.17
N ASN A 341 -8.03 -14.21 21.49
CA ASN A 341 -7.39 -13.56 20.35
C ASN A 341 -8.20 -13.65 19.06
N LEU A 342 -8.84 -14.79 18.80
CA LEU A 342 -9.58 -15.04 17.54
C LEU A 342 -11.09 -14.89 17.74
N LEU A 343 -11.72 -15.71 18.58
CA LEU A 343 -13.17 -15.64 18.79
C LEU A 343 -13.56 -14.28 19.36
N GLY A 344 -12.79 -13.74 20.32
CA GLY A 344 -13.00 -12.41 20.86
C GLY A 344 -12.92 -11.31 19.78
N SER A 345 -12.02 -11.42 18.81
CA SER A 345 -11.97 -10.47 17.69
C SER A 345 -13.19 -10.61 16.76
N ILE A 346 -13.70 -11.82 16.56
CA ILE A 346 -14.92 -12.08 15.78
C ILE A 346 -16.15 -11.51 16.53
N HIS A 347 -16.27 -11.74 17.84
CA HIS A 347 -17.38 -11.22 18.66
C HIS A 347 -17.39 -9.68 18.63
N VAL A 348 -16.22 -9.06 18.80
CA VAL A 348 -16.08 -7.60 18.72
C VAL A 348 -16.49 -7.08 17.35
N ALA A 349 -16.03 -7.68 16.28
CA ALA A 349 -16.37 -7.26 14.92
C ALA A 349 -17.90 -7.35 14.68
N ARG A 350 -18.51 -8.48 14.99
CA ARG A 350 -19.97 -8.69 14.83
C ARG A 350 -20.79 -7.70 15.63
N ALA A 351 -20.44 -7.50 16.90
CA ALA A 351 -21.16 -6.56 17.78
C ALA A 351 -20.97 -5.10 17.35
N ALA A 352 -19.78 -4.74 16.86
CA ALA A 352 -19.45 -3.37 16.47
C ALA A 352 -20.09 -2.94 15.16
N HIS A 353 -20.28 -3.85 14.19
CA HIS A 353 -20.70 -3.54 12.82
C HIS A 353 -21.90 -2.60 12.75
N ARG A 354 -22.99 -2.89 13.45
CA ARG A 354 -24.22 -2.08 13.45
C ARG A 354 -23.99 -0.62 13.85
N PHE A 355 -23.11 -0.38 14.83
CA PHE A 355 -22.80 0.96 15.32
C PHE A 355 -21.85 1.70 14.38
N LEU A 356 -20.88 0.98 13.82
CA LEU A 356 -19.91 1.55 12.87
C LEU A 356 -20.58 1.88 11.54
N LYS A 357 -21.56 1.11 11.10
CA LYS A 357 -22.37 1.41 9.91
C LYS A 357 -23.16 2.72 10.08
N GLU A 358 -23.71 3.01 11.27
CA GLU A 358 -24.39 4.29 11.56
C GLU A 358 -23.48 5.51 11.37
N SER A 359 -22.18 5.36 11.60
CA SER A 359 -21.20 6.46 11.64
C SER A 359 -20.20 6.46 10.49
N ALA A 360 -20.29 5.51 9.54
CA ALA A 360 -19.25 5.20 8.57
C ALA A 360 -17.85 5.05 9.24
N GLY A 361 -17.85 4.33 10.36
CA GLY A 361 -16.78 4.31 11.34
C GLY A 361 -15.64 3.34 11.06
N HIS A 362 -14.80 3.13 12.09
CA HIS A 362 -13.57 2.32 11.99
C HIS A 362 -13.56 1.15 12.97
N LEU A 363 -13.18 -0.03 12.50
CA LEU A 363 -12.72 -1.15 13.31
C LEU A 363 -11.20 -1.29 13.19
N VAL A 364 -10.50 -1.23 14.33
CA VAL A 364 -9.05 -1.49 14.37
C VAL A 364 -8.78 -2.73 15.20
N LEU A 365 -8.15 -3.72 14.57
CA LEU A 365 -7.70 -4.97 15.19
C LEU A 365 -6.19 -4.97 15.39
N PHE A 366 -5.69 -5.83 16.27
CA PHE A 366 -4.27 -5.98 16.54
C PHE A 366 -3.76 -7.35 16.12
N THR A 367 -2.75 -7.36 15.28
CA THR A 367 -1.95 -8.54 14.94
C THR A 367 -0.59 -8.51 15.62
N SER A 368 0.37 -9.24 15.11
CA SER A 368 1.75 -9.33 15.59
C SER A 368 2.67 -9.70 14.44
N SER A 369 3.95 -9.35 14.51
CA SER A 369 4.95 -9.74 13.50
C SER A 369 5.04 -11.25 13.26
N SER A 370 4.40 -12.06 14.10
CA SER A 370 4.27 -13.51 13.89
C SER A 370 3.17 -13.93 12.91
N TYR A 371 2.38 -12.97 12.38
CA TYR A 371 1.32 -13.29 11.41
C TYR A 371 1.86 -13.69 10.04
N THR A 372 3.00 -13.13 9.62
CA THR A 372 3.63 -13.46 8.33
C THR A 372 4.37 -14.79 8.34
N ARG A 373 4.87 -15.16 9.51
CA ARG A 373 5.60 -16.41 9.75
C ARG A 373 5.40 -16.85 11.20
N GLY A 374 4.86 -18.04 11.41
CA GLY A 374 4.73 -18.67 12.72
C GLY A 374 6.09 -18.75 13.43
N ARG A 375 6.08 -18.63 14.74
CA ARG A 375 7.30 -18.68 15.57
C ARG A 375 7.24 -19.83 16.55
N GLY A 376 8.36 -20.54 16.72
CA GLY A 376 8.52 -21.53 17.78
C GLY A 376 8.29 -20.91 19.15
N GLY A 377 7.77 -21.69 20.10
CA GLY A 377 7.49 -21.26 21.45
C GLY A 377 6.20 -20.45 21.64
N TYR A 378 5.46 -20.11 20.59
CA TYR A 378 4.12 -19.50 20.65
C TYR A 378 3.31 -19.72 19.37
N ALA A 379 3.20 -21.00 18.98
CA ALA A 379 2.54 -21.42 17.75
C ALA A 379 1.04 -21.01 17.71
N VAL A 380 0.31 -21.24 18.82
CA VAL A 380 -1.13 -20.91 18.94
C VAL A 380 -1.36 -19.40 18.77
N TYR A 381 -0.56 -18.58 19.47
CA TYR A 381 -0.61 -17.13 19.36
C TYR A 381 -0.37 -16.67 17.90
N SER A 382 0.67 -17.21 17.24
CA SER A 382 0.98 -16.88 15.84
C SER A 382 -0.17 -17.22 14.91
N ALA A 383 -0.78 -18.39 15.08
CA ALA A 383 -1.93 -18.84 14.29
C ALA A 383 -3.14 -17.89 14.48
N THR A 384 -3.47 -17.53 15.74
CA THR A 384 -4.59 -16.60 15.99
C THR A 384 -4.33 -15.21 15.40
N LYS A 385 -3.08 -14.71 15.45
CA LYS A 385 -2.75 -13.39 14.89
C LYS A 385 -2.70 -13.37 13.37
N ALA A 386 -2.38 -14.49 12.71
CA ALA A 386 -2.54 -14.65 11.27
C ALA A 386 -4.03 -14.68 10.86
N ALA A 387 -4.86 -15.40 11.62
CA ALA A 387 -6.31 -15.45 11.40
C ALA A 387 -6.97 -14.06 11.54
N VAL A 388 -6.54 -13.23 12.50
CA VAL A 388 -7.05 -11.85 12.68
C VAL A 388 -6.76 -10.97 11.46
N VAL A 389 -5.60 -11.11 10.82
CA VAL A 389 -5.30 -10.36 9.59
C VAL A 389 -6.25 -10.78 8.47
N ASN A 390 -6.42 -12.08 8.25
CA ASN A 390 -7.31 -12.61 7.23
C ASN A 390 -8.77 -12.18 7.48
N LEU A 391 -9.22 -12.22 8.74
CA LEU A 391 -10.53 -11.70 9.15
C LEU A 391 -10.68 -10.22 8.80
N ALA A 392 -9.70 -9.38 9.14
CA ALA A 392 -9.79 -7.94 8.88
C ALA A 392 -9.85 -7.62 7.38
N GLN A 393 -9.12 -8.35 6.55
CA GLN A 393 -9.15 -8.20 5.09
C GLN A 393 -10.51 -8.59 4.51
N ALA A 394 -11.07 -9.73 4.95
CA ALA A 394 -12.41 -10.16 4.52
C ALA A 394 -13.49 -9.16 4.93
N LEU A 395 -13.47 -8.69 6.19
CA LEU A 395 -14.43 -7.69 6.68
C LEU A 395 -14.30 -6.33 5.97
N ALA A 396 -13.11 -5.94 5.55
CA ALA A 396 -12.90 -4.72 4.77
C ALA A 396 -13.59 -4.80 3.38
N GLU A 397 -13.70 -5.99 2.81
CA GLU A 397 -14.43 -6.23 1.56
C GLU A 397 -15.94 -6.32 1.82
N GLU A 398 -16.37 -7.10 2.82
CA GLU A 398 -17.78 -7.31 3.16
C GLU A 398 -18.49 -5.99 3.57
N TRP A 399 -17.78 -5.09 4.27
CA TRP A 399 -18.34 -3.86 4.81
C TRP A 399 -18.07 -2.61 3.97
N HIS A 400 -17.53 -2.81 2.77
CA HIS A 400 -17.22 -1.71 1.85
C HIS A 400 -18.45 -0.84 1.54
N ASP A 401 -19.58 -1.48 1.21
CA ASP A 401 -20.82 -0.78 0.87
C ASP A 401 -21.47 -0.07 2.09
N ASP A 402 -21.13 -0.52 3.28
CA ASP A 402 -21.55 0.10 4.55
C ASP A 402 -20.62 1.29 4.94
N ALA A 403 -19.61 1.57 4.14
CA ALA A 403 -18.56 2.58 4.39
C ALA A 403 -17.77 2.38 5.70
N VAL A 404 -17.80 1.17 6.27
CA VAL A 404 -17.06 0.82 7.48
C VAL A 404 -15.63 0.42 7.10
N LYS A 405 -14.65 1.02 7.78
CA LYS A 405 -13.23 0.78 7.53
C LYS A 405 -12.69 -0.22 8.54
N VAL A 406 -11.98 -1.24 8.08
CA VAL A 406 -11.39 -2.28 8.93
C VAL A 406 -9.89 -2.37 8.66
N ASN A 407 -9.07 -2.18 9.71
CA ASN A 407 -7.62 -2.23 9.57
C ASN A 407 -6.99 -3.01 10.74
N CYS A 408 -5.74 -3.47 10.52
CA CYS A 408 -4.91 -4.06 11.56
C CYS A 408 -3.72 -3.17 11.90
N ILE A 409 -3.34 -3.15 13.18
CA ILE A 409 -2.04 -2.66 13.64
C ILE A 409 -1.14 -3.86 13.93
N ASN A 410 0.07 -3.81 13.39
CA ASN A 410 1.13 -4.79 13.62
C ASN A 410 2.30 -4.13 14.39
N PRO A 411 2.25 -4.07 15.71
CA PRO A 411 3.33 -3.49 16.49
C PRO A 411 4.54 -4.43 16.52
N ALA A 412 5.74 -3.86 16.47
CA ALA A 412 6.95 -4.55 16.89
C ALA A 412 6.86 -4.89 18.40
N ARG A 413 7.94 -5.48 18.93
CA ARG A 413 8.01 -5.78 20.36
C ARG A 413 7.75 -4.52 21.17
N THR A 414 6.63 -4.48 21.90
CA THR A 414 6.17 -3.30 22.64
C THR A 414 6.25 -3.54 24.14
N ASN A 415 6.70 -2.57 24.88
CA ASN A 415 6.74 -2.61 26.34
C ASN A 415 5.32 -2.61 26.92
N THR A 416 4.85 -3.77 27.33
CA THR A 416 3.51 -3.98 27.89
C THR A 416 3.53 -5.00 29.02
N PRO A 417 2.57 -4.97 29.95
CA PRO A 417 2.45 -5.99 30.99
C PRO A 417 2.37 -7.42 30.44
N MET A 418 1.65 -7.62 29.33
CA MET A 418 1.55 -8.92 28.66
C MET A 418 2.93 -9.43 28.21
N ARG A 419 3.74 -8.57 27.60
CA ARG A 419 5.08 -8.93 27.13
C ARG A 419 6.04 -9.20 28.28
N MET A 420 6.00 -8.35 29.30
CA MET A 420 6.81 -8.53 30.51
C MET A 420 6.47 -9.85 31.21
N HIS A 421 5.19 -10.23 31.24
CA HIS A 421 4.75 -11.52 31.81
C HIS A 421 5.26 -12.71 30.99
N ALA A 422 5.24 -12.60 29.66
CA ALA A 422 5.60 -13.69 28.74
C ALA A 422 7.12 -13.91 28.62
N PHE A 423 7.92 -12.85 28.65
CA PHE A 423 9.35 -12.91 28.33
C PHE A 423 10.28 -12.35 29.42
N GLY A 424 9.73 -11.77 30.49
CA GLY A 424 10.52 -11.08 31.52
C GLY A 424 11.05 -9.72 31.04
N PRO A 425 11.96 -9.12 31.81
CA PRO A 425 12.58 -7.85 31.47
C PRO A 425 13.54 -7.97 30.28
N GLU A 426 13.41 -7.05 29.32
CA GLU A 426 14.26 -6.97 28.12
C GLU A 426 15.09 -5.67 28.16
N SER A 427 16.12 -5.57 27.32
CA SER A 427 17.05 -4.43 27.31
C SER A 427 16.34 -3.12 26.92
N ALA A 428 16.73 -2.03 27.57
CA ALA A 428 16.23 -0.70 27.24
C ALA A 428 16.51 -0.37 25.76
N GLY A 429 15.50 0.20 25.08
CA GLY A 429 15.59 0.55 23.65
C GLY A 429 15.30 -0.60 22.68
N SER A 430 15.15 -1.85 23.15
CA SER A 430 14.76 -2.98 22.29
C SER A 430 13.25 -3.13 22.10
N LEU A 431 12.47 -2.35 22.80
CA LEU A 431 11.00 -2.36 22.81
C LEU A 431 10.45 -1.01 22.37
N LEU A 432 9.36 -1.04 21.61
CA LEU A 432 8.54 0.14 21.36
C LEU A 432 7.87 0.63 22.65
N ASP A 433 7.69 1.93 22.75
CA ASP A 433 6.75 2.49 23.71
C ASP A 433 5.29 2.25 23.26
N ALA A 434 4.41 1.94 24.21
CA ALA A 434 2.98 1.80 23.94
C ALA A 434 2.36 3.09 23.39
N ALA A 435 2.88 4.27 23.75
CA ALA A 435 2.46 5.55 23.20
C ALA A 435 2.71 5.67 21.70
N THR A 436 3.84 5.17 21.17
CA THR A 436 4.14 5.14 19.74
C THR A 436 3.08 4.32 18.97
N VAL A 437 2.66 3.18 19.55
CA VAL A 437 1.60 2.37 18.95
C VAL A 437 0.24 3.08 19.01
N ALA A 438 -0.04 3.80 20.09
CA ALA A 438 -1.25 4.61 20.22
C ALA A 438 -1.31 5.76 19.19
N ASP A 439 -0.16 6.39 18.88
CA ASP A 439 -0.05 7.37 17.80
C ASP A 439 -0.44 6.78 16.44
N ALA A 440 0.04 5.57 16.15
CA ALA A 440 -0.32 4.84 14.94
C ALA A 440 -1.84 4.55 14.87
N VAL A 441 -2.46 4.10 15.98
CA VAL A 441 -3.91 3.92 16.05
C VAL A 441 -4.63 5.23 15.74
N ALA A 442 -4.24 6.33 16.38
CA ALA A 442 -4.85 7.63 16.16
C ALA A 442 -4.70 8.13 14.70
N ALA A 443 -3.61 7.78 14.03
CA ALA A 443 -3.39 8.08 12.62
C ALA A 443 -4.31 7.25 11.72
N VAL A 444 -4.44 5.94 11.98
CA VAL A 444 -5.32 5.03 11.25
C VAL A 444 -6.79 5.45 11.38
N LEU A 445 -7.24 5.85 12.58
CA LEU A 445 -8.61 6.33 12.80
C LEU A 445 -8.95 7.61 12.02
N ARG A 446 -7.97 8.36 11.54
CA ARG A 446 -8.15 9.55 10.68
C ARG A 446 -7.95 9.28 9.20
N SER A 447 -7.64 8.04 8.82
CA SER A 447 -7.43 7.67 7.42
C SER A 447 -8.73 7.17 6.78
N ASP A 448 -8.78 7.20 5.44
CA ASP A 448 -9.88 6.61 4.67
C ASP A 448 -9.55 5.18 4.21
N SER A 449 -8.44 4.62 4.67
CA SER A 449 -7.97 3.31 4.26
C SER A 449 -8.72 2.18 4.96
N SER A 450 -8.93 1.08 4.24
CA SER A 450 -9.53 -0.17 4.74
C SER A 450 -8.76 -1.37 4.19
N GLY A 451 -8.69 -2.47 4.94
CA GLY A 451 -8.02 -3.71 4.57
C GLY A 451 -6.50 -3.71 4.79
N HIS A 452 -5.95 -2.70 5.47
CA HIS A 452 -4.50 -2.57 5.67
C HIS A 452 -4.00 -3.18 6.95
N VAL A 453 -2.76 -3.67 6.90
CA VAL A 453 -1.94 -3.99 8.07
C VAL A 453 -0.85 -2.93 8.19
N TYR A 454 -0.91 -2.11 9.25
CA TYR A 454 0.04 -1.04 9.50
C TYR A 454 1.15 -1.49 10.45
N ASP A 455 2.37 -1.41 9.99
CA ASP A 455 3.55 -1.75 10.78
C ASP A 455 3.99 -0.58 11.65
N VAL A 456 4.18 -0.85 12.94
CA VAL A 456 4.79 0.11 13.89
C VAL A 456 6.11 -0.47 14.34
N ARG A 457 7.21 0.16 13.93
CA ARG A 457 8.58 -0.31 14.16
C ARG A 457 9.37 0.66 15.01
N ILE A 458 10.45 0.16 15.60
CA ILE A 458 11.48 1.02 16.17
C ILE A 458 12.22 1.62 14.97
N GLU A 459 12.26 2.93 14.85
CA GLU A 459 13.11 3.60 13.87
C GLU A 459 14.56 3.28 14.20
N ASP A 460 15.25 2.61 13.29
CA ASP A 460 16.71 2.49 13.39
C ASP A 460 17.28 3.89 13.18
N ALA A 461 17.83 4.48 14.22
CA ALA A 461 18.49 5.78 14.21
C ALA A 461 19.72 5.85 13.25
N ALA A 462 19.97 4.77 12.50
CA ALA A 462 21.07 4.62 11.54
C ALA A 462 20.63 4.68 10.07
N ALA A 463 19.35 4.81 9.76
CA ALA A 463 18.86 4.85 8.37
C ALA A 463 18.43 6.27 7.93
N GLU A 464 19.17 7.29 8.31
CA GLU A 464 19.24 8.50 7.47
C GLU A 464 20.00 8.11 6.18
N GLY A 465 19.26 7.49 5.26
CA GLY A 465 19.75 7.15 3.94
C GLY A 465 20.20 8.43 3.23
N LYS A 466 21.42 8.41 2.74
CA LYS A 466 21.90 9.41 1.79
C LYS A 466 20.86 9.52 0.66
N PRO A 467 20.35 10.70 0.32
CA PRO A 467 19.42 10.86 -0.78
C PRO A 467 20.08 10.36 -2.07
N ALA A 468 19.36 9.57 -2.86
CA ALA A 468 19.80 9.03 -4.15
C ALA A 468 20.22 10.13 -5.17
N ALA A 469 19.88 11.37 -4.91
CA ALA A 469 20.34 12.55 -5.64
C ALA A 469 21.87 12.60 -5.84
N THR A 470 22.65 11.98 -4.95
CA THR A 470 24.13 11.93 -5.09
C THR A 470 24.59 10.95 -6.17
N ALA A 471 23.80 9.92 -6.49
CA ALA A 471 24.12 8.96 -7.54
C ALA A 471 23.83 9.51 -8.95
N VAL A 472 22.78 10.31 -9.09
CA VAL A 472 22.40 10.95 -10.36
C VAL A 472 23.43 12.03 -10.75
N ALA A 473 23.92 12.81 -9.77
CA ALA A 473 24.95 13.82 -10.01
C ALA A 473 26.32 13.21 -10.36
N ALA A 474 26.66 12.03 -9.85
CA ALA A 474 27.92 11.35 -10.14
C ALA A 474 27.95 10.69 -11.53
N ALA A 475 26.80 10.38 -12.12
CA ALA A 475 26.69 9.84 -13.48
C ALA A 475 26.67 10.93 -14.57
N ALA A 476 26.48 12.20 -14.19
CA ALA A 476 26.45 13.35 -15.09
C ALA A 476 27.80 14.10 -15.16
N ALA A 477 28.78 13.78 -14.30
CA ALA A 477 30.15 14.27 -14.31
C ALA A 477 31.07 13.29 -15.04
#